data_6221a771a8a27f964aee515a28b2cab9
#
_entry.id   6221a771a8a27f964aee515a28b2cab9
#
_cell.length_a   1.000
_cell.length_b   1.000
_cell.length_c   1.000
_cell.angle_alpha   90.00
_cell.angle_beta   90.00
_cell.angle_gamma   90.00
#
_symmetry.space_group_name_H-M   'P 1'
#
loop_
_entity.id
_entity.type
_entity.pdbx_description
1 polymer ?
#
loop_
_entity_poly.entity_id
_entity_poly.type
_entity_poly.pdbx_seq_one_letter_code
_entity_poly.pdbx_strand_id
1 'polypeptide(L)'
;MKKTTMAVSVLVAVCAGTTLLANLDNQKAFVAKYPDAKASLGKCSTCHVKPLPKKEDHEMNPYGKDVQTKAVVDPKAEKKTYKFEKIESLDSDGDGVKNIDEIKAGTNPGDPKSK
;
A
#
# COMPACT_ATOMS: atom_id res chain seq x y z
N MET A 1 -36.61 3.92 -26.73
CA MET A 1 -35.22 4.27 -27.14
C MET A 1 -34.45 5.12 -26.14
N LYS A 2 -35.08 5.77 -25.18
CA LYS A 2 -34.37 6.57 -24.15
C LYS A 2 -33.81 5.77 -22.96
N LYS A 3 -34.06 4.46 -22.90
CA LYS A 3 -33.65 3.60 -21.74
C LYS A 3 -32.26 2.97 -21.88
N THR A 4 -31.64 3.01 -23.04
CA THR A 4 -30.34 2.35 -23.30
C THR A 4 -29.12 3.22 -22.96
N THR A 5 -29.30 4.55 -22.91
CA THR A 5 -28.19 5.49 -22.70
C THR A 5 -27.82 5.63 -21.20
N MET A 6 -28.75 5.32 -20.30
CA MET A 6 -28.48 5.40 -18.84
C MET A 6 -27.68 4.23 -18.28
N ALA A 7 -27.76 3.05 -18.93
CA ALA A 7 -27.05 1.85 -18.46
C ALA A 7 -25.54 1.93 -18.66
N VAL A 8 -25.10 2.63 -19.70
CA VAL A 8 -23.66 2.77 -20.03
C VAL A 8 -22.96 3.71 -19.05
N SER A 9 -23.63 4.78 -18.62
CA SER A 9 -23.05 5.74 -17.66
C SER A 9 -22.86 5.13 -16.26
N VAL A 10 -23.75 4.24 -15.84
CA VAL A 10 -23.66 3.55 -14.55
C VAL A 10 -22.50 2.54 -14.54
N LEU A 11 -22.25 1.86 -15.67
CA LEU A 11 -21.16 0.89 -15.79
C LEU A 11 -19.78 1.56 -15.69
N VAL A 12 -19.61 2.74 -16.28
CA VAL A 12 -18.34 3.50 -16.21
C VAL A 12 -18.06 4.00 -14.78
N ALA A 13 -19.07 4.43 -14.03
CA ALA A 13 -18.94 4.85 -12.64
C ALA A 13 -18.54 3.69 -11.71
N VAL A 14 -19.05 2.49 -11.94
CA VAL A 14 -18.70 1.29 -11.18
C VAL A 14 -17.24 0.86 -11.40
N CYS A 15 -16.73 0.96 -12.65
CA CYS A 15 -15.32 0.67 -12.96
C CYS A 15 -14.35 1.65 -12.28
N ALA A 16 -14.68 2.94 -12.24
CA ALA A 16 -13.86 3.96 -11.55
C ALA A 16 -13.84 3.73 -10.02
N GLY A 17 -14.95 3.31 -9.41
CA GLY A 17 -15.05 2.98 -8.00
C GLY A 17 -14.21 1.75 -7.61
N THR A 18 -14.12 0.73 -8.47
CA THR A 18 -13.34 -0.48 -8.22
C THR A 18 -11.83 -0.21 -8.20
N THR A 19 -11.33 0.71 -9.02
CA THR A 19 -9.90 1.07 -9.06
C THR A 19 -9.45 1.80 -7.79
N LEU A 20 -10.29 2.67 -7.23
CA LEU A 20 -10.01 3.35 -5.96
C LEU A 20 -10.02 2.39 -4.77
N LEU A 21 -10.92 1.39 -4.75
CA LEU A 21 -11.01 0.39 -3.69
C LEU A 21 -9.79 -0.54 -3.63
N ALA A 22 -9.18 -0.88 -4.78
CA ALA A 22 -7.98 -1.72 -4.85
C ALA A 22 -6.76 -1.07 -4.16
N ASN A 23 -6.59 0.24 -4.27
CA ASN A 23 -5.50 0.97 -3.62
C ASN A 23 -5.64 1.04 -2.10
N LEU A 24 -6.87 1.04 -1.58
CA LEU A 24 -7.16 1.04 -0.15
C LEU A 24 -7.01 -0.36 0.48
N ASP A 25 -7.11 -1.42 -0.30
CA ASP A 25 -7.02 -2.80 0.20
C ASP A 25 -5.65 -3.10 0.79
N ASN A 26 -4.56 -2.60 0.19
CA ASN A 26 -3.20 -2.77 0.71
C ASN A 26 -2.99 -2.03 2.03
N GLN A 27 -3.52 -0.82 2.16
CA GLN A 27 -3.49 -0.07 3.40
C GLN A 27 -4.29 -0.78 4.51
N LYS A 28 -5.47 -1.31 4.19
CA LYS A 28 -6.29 -2.11 5.11
C LYS A 28 -5.57 -3.38 5.55
N ALA A 29 -4.91 -4.08 4.63
CA ALA A 29 -4.15 -5.29 4.92
C ALA A 29 -2.97 -4.99 5.86
N PHE A 30 -2.26 -3.89 5.65
CA PHE A 30 -1.18 -3.43 6.54
C PHE A 30 -1.70 -3.13 7.94
N VAL A 31 -2.78 -2.36 8.06
CA VAL A 31 -3.41 -2.03 9.35
C VAL A 31 -3.96 -3.26 10.07
N ALA A 32 -4.51 -4.22 9.32
CA ALA A 32 -4.98 -5.48 9.90
C ALA A 32 -3.84 -6.33 10.47
N LYS A 33 -2.67 -6.30 9.82
CA LYS A 33 -1.46 -6.99 10.30
C LYS A 33 -0.81 -6.28 11.49
N TYR A 34 -0.80 -4.95 11.46
CA TYR A 34 -0.16 -4.11 12.48
C TYR A 34 -1.16 -3.09 13.06
N PRO A 35 -2.14 -3.55 13.85
CA PRO A 35 -3.21 -2.66 14.34
C PRO A 35 -2.69 -1.54 15.25
N ASP A 36 -1.63 -1.77 16.00
CA ASP A 36 -1.02 -0.76 16.88
C ASP A 36 -0.31 0.36 16.10
N ALA A 37 0.10 0.09 14.85
CA ALA A 37 0.72 1.08 13.98
C ALA A 37 -0.30 1.92 13.18
N LYS A 38 -1.60 1.67 13.31
CA LYS A 38 -2.64 2.34 12.52
C LYS A 38 -2.56 3.87 12.60
N ALA A 39 -2.38 4.41 13.79
CA ALA A 39 -2.36 5.86 14.00
C ALA A 39 -1.17 6.56 13.31
N SER A 40 0.00 5.93 13.32
CA SER A 40 1.25 6.49 12.77
C SER A 40 1.50 6.09 11.32
N LEU A 41 1.20 4.84 10.95
CA LEU A 41 1.58 4.23 9.68
C LEU A 41 0.41 3.79 8.80
N GLY A 42 -0.82 3.97 9.23
CA GLY A 42 -2.01 3.67 8.43
C GLY A 42 -2.27 4.70 7.34
N LYS A 43 -1.26 5.03 6.54
CA LYS A 43 -1.28 6.09 5.52
C LYS A 43 -0.46 5.72 4.28
N CYS A 44 -0.70 6.41 3.18
CA CYS A 44 -0.05 6.13 1.89
C CYS A 44 1.47 6.33 1.95
N SER A 45 1.97 7.29 2.72
CA SER A 45 3.39 7.60 2.83
C SER A 45 4.24 6.51 3.51
N THR A 46 3.62 5.48 4.09
CA THR A 46 4.33 4.31 4.60
C THR A 46 4.98 3.50 3.47
N CYS A 47 4.35 3.45 2.29
CA CYS A 47 4.84 2.74 1.11
C CYS A 47 5.20 3.65 -0.06
N HIS A 48 4.70 4.88 -0.10
CA HIS A 48 4.91 5.82 -1.19
C HIS A 48 5.78 6.99 -0.76
N VAL A 49 6.55 7.54 -1.70
CA VAL A 49 7.38 8.74 -1.48
C VAL A 49 6.49 9.94 -1.17
N LYS A 50 5.37 10.07 -1.87
CA LYS A 50 4.43 11.17 -1.67
C LYS A 50 3.28 10.77 -0.74
N PRO A 51 2.82 11.68 0.14
CA PRO A 51 1.72 11.38 1.06
C PRO A 51 0.37 11.18 0.37
N LEU A 52 0.18 11.75 -0.83
CA LEU A 52 -1.00 11.58 -1.68
C LEU A 52 -0.56 11.19 -3.09
N PRO A 53 -0.21 9.90 -3.32
CA PRO A 53 0.25 9.46 -4.63
C PRO A 53 -0.87 9.55 -5.67
N LYS A 54 -0.52 10.06 -6.84
CA LYS A 54 -1.40 10.11 -8.00
C LYS A 54 -1.13 8.92 -8.92
N LYS A 55 -2.08 8.60 -9.80
CA LYS A 55 -1.94 7.51 -10.77
C LYS A 55 -0.69 7.66 -11.64
N GLU A 56 -0.33 8.88 -12.02
CA GLU A 56 0.84 9.19 -12.84
C GLU A 56 2.15 9.33 -12.03
N ASP A 57 2.04 9.46 -10.72
CA ASP A 57 3.18 9.70 -9.83
C ASP A 57 2.96 9.00 -8.50
N HIS A 58 3.12 7.68 -8.54
CA HIS A 58 2.95 6.77 -7.40
C HIS A 58 4.26 6.09 -7.03
N GLU A 59 5.35 6.86 -7.04
CA GLU A 59 6.67 6.34 -6.68
C GLU A 59 6.65 5.67 -5.30
N MET A 60 7.18 4.44 -5.25
CA MET A 60 7.30 3.68 -4.02
C MET A 60 8.58 4.07 -3.27
N ASN A 61 8.48 4.20 -1.96
CA ASN A 61 9.66 4.28 -1.11
C ASN A 61 10.33 2.89 -0.96
N PRO A 62 11.50 2.77 -0.32
CA PRO A 62 12.18 1.47 -0.16
C PRO A 62 11.33 0.37 0.46
N TYR A 63 10.51 0.69 1.46
CA TYR A 63 9.59 -0.29 2.07
C TYR A 63 8.52 -0.74 1.09
N GLY A 64 7.89 0.19 0.38
CA GLY A 64 6.89 -0.11 -0.64
C GLY A 64 7.45 -0.98 -1.78
N LYS A 65 8.69 -0.75 -2.19
CA LYS A 65 9.39 -1.59 -3.17
C LYS A 65 9.59 -3.02 -2.67
N ASP A 66 10.00 -3.20 -1.42
CA ASP A 66 10.15 -4.51 -0.81
C ASP A 66 8.79 -5.22 -0.64
N VAL A 67 7.73 -4.51 -0.29
CA VAL A 67 6.36 -5.06 -0.27
C VAL A 67 5.99 -5.63 -1.64
N GLN A 68 6.19 -4.88 -2.70
CA GLN A 68 5.83 -5.31 -4.05
C GLN A 68 6.66 -6.48 -4.59
N THR A 69 7.92 -6.57 -4.21
CA THR A 69 8.86 -7.54 -4.79
C THR A 69 9.09 -8.76 -3.91
N LYS A 70 9.11 -8.60 -2.61
CA LYS A 70 9.49 -9.65 -1.65
C LYS A 70 8.33 -10.16 -0.80
N ALA A 71 7.35 -9.31 -0.52
CA ALA A 71 6.17 -9.68 0.26
C ALA A 71 5.00 -10.21 -0.58
N VAL A 72 5.01 -10.01 -1.89
CA VAL A 72 3.95 -10.48 -2.78
C VAL A 72 3.81 -12.01 -2.72
N VAL A 73 2.57 -12.51 -2.61
CA VAL A 73 2.28 -13.94 -2.52
C VAL A 73 2.35 -14.58 -3.90
N ASP A 74 1.65 -14.00 -4.87
CA ASP A 74 1.66 -14.44 -6.27
C ASP A 74 1.78 -13.20 -7.19
N PRO A 75 2.97 -12.99 -7.79
CA PRO A 75 3.20 -11.86 -8.67
C PRO A 75 2.38 -11.88 -9.97
N LYS A 76 1.86 -13.06 -10.36
CA LYS A 76 1.04 -13.24 -11.56
C LYS A 76 -0.46 -13.08 -11.31
N ALA A 77 -0.88 -13.05 -10.04
CA ALA A 77 -2.29 -12.87 -9.69
C ALA A 77 -2.81 -11.51 -10.17
N GLU A 78 -4.04 -11.48 -10.67
CA GLU A 78 -4.73 -10.26 -11.09
C GLU A 78 -4.92 -9.32 -9.88
N LYS A 79 -5.38 -9.86 -8.75
CA LYS A 79 -5.42 -9.15 -7.47
C LYS A 79 -4.28 -9.63 -6.59
N LYS A 80 -3.30 -8.77 -6.38
CA LYS A 80 -2.12 -9.08 -5.57
C LYS A 80 -2.43 -9.03 -4.08
N THR A 81 -1.91 -10.00 -3.35
CA THR A 81 -1.92 -10.04 -1.90
C THR A 81 -0.48 -10.10 -1.37
N TYR A 82 -0.29 -9.64 -0.14
CA TYR A 82 1.03 -9.49 0.44
C TYR A 82 1.11 -10.13 1.82
N LYS A 83 2.25 -10.78 2.10
CA LYS A 83 2.63 -11.28 3.43
C LYS A 83 3.74 -10.39 3.99
N PHE A 84 3.36 -9.38 4.75
CA PHE A 84 4.28 -8.39 5.31
C PHE A 84 5.35 -9.01 6.23
N GLU A 85 5.04 -10.15 6.85
CA GLU A 85 5.99 -10.88 7.69
C GLU A 85 7.26 -11.34 6.95
N LYS A 86 7.21 -11.48 5.63
CA LYS A 86 8.38 -11.85 4.83
C LYS A 86 9.48 -10.79 4.82
N ILE A 87 9.13 -9.55 5.10
CA ILE A 87 10.06 -8.40 5.07
C ILE A 87 10.26 -7.75 6.43
N GLU A 88 9.72 -8.32 7.50
CA GLU A 88 9.85 -7.78 8.86
C GLU A 88 11.30 -7.69 9.34
N SER A 89 12.13 -8.68 8.99
CA SER A 89 13.54 -8.73 9.37
C SER A 89 14.47 -7.90 8.48
N LEU A 90 13.95 -7.33 7.40
CA LEU A 90 14.73 -6.49 6.49
C LEU A 90 14.85 -5.07 7.02
N ASP A 91 15.89 -4.38 6.57
CA ASP A 91 16.10 -2.95 6.73
C ASP A 91 15.89 -2.30 5.36
N SER A 92 14.64 -1.95 5.03
CA SER A 92 14.29 -1.52 3.68
C SER A 92 14.93 -0.18 3.30
N ASP A 93 15.01 0.76 4.23
CA ASP A 93 15.55 2.10 4.00
C ASP A 93 17.05 2.24 4.31
N GLY A 94 17.68 1.18 4.83
CA GLY A 94 19.12 1.14 5.07
C GLY A 94 19.61 1.98 6.25
N ASP A 95 18.75 2.31 7.21
CA ASP A 95 19.11 3.12 8.38
C ASP A 95 19.66 2.32 9.58
N GLY A 96 19.77 1.00 9.46
CA GLY A 96 20.25 0.08 10.49
C GLY A 96 19.17 -0.48 11.41
N VAL A 97 17.91 -0.12 11.22
CA VAL A 97 16.77 -0.59 12.01
C VAL A 97 15.90 -1.51 11.14
N LYS A 98 15.47 -2.64 11.69
CA LYS A 98 14.61 -3.58 10.98
C LYS A 98 13.20 -3.00 10.82
N ASN A 99 12.56 -3.35 9.71
CA ASN A 99 11.19 -2.90 9.41
C ASN A 99 10.22 -3.15 10.56
N ILE A 100 10.26 -4.33 11.18
CA ILE A 100 9.35 -4.64 12.30
C ILE A 100 9.60 -3.78 13.53
N ASP A 101 10.85 -3.43 13.81
CA ASP A 101 11.20 -2.59 14.94
C ASP A 101 10.73 -1.15 14.73
N GLU A 102 10.85 -0.65 13.50
CA GLU A 102 10.31 0.66 13.12
C GLU A 102 8.78 0.68 13.18
N ILE A 103 8.11 -0.35 12.66
CA ILE A 103 6.65 -0.47 12.72
C ILE A 103 6.16 -0.44 14.18
N LYS A 104 6.80 -1.18 15.07
CA LYS A 104 6.50 -1.19 16.51
C LYS A 104 6.75 0.17 17.17
N ALA A 105 7.79 0.86 16.74
CA ALA A 105 8.11 2.21 17.24
C ALA A 105 7.21 3.29 16.64
N GLY A 106 6.46 3.00 15.58
CA GLY A 106 5.62 3.96 14.88
C GLY A 106 6.40 4.84 13.89
N THR A 107 7.63 4.47 13.57
CA THR A 107 8.46 5.16 12.57
C THR A 107 8.31 4.50 11.20
N ASN A 108 8.57 5.26 10.14
CA ASN A 108 8.35 4.80 8.76
C ASN A 108 9.50 3.92 8.27
N PRO A 109 9.28 2.62 8.00
CA PRO A 109 10.32 1.71 7.54
C PRO A 109 10.85 2.00 6.12
N GLY A 110 10.24 2.95 5.42
CA GLY A 110 10.64 3.40 4.09
C GLY A 110 11.30 4.79 4.06
N ASP A 111 11.49 5.41 5.23
CA ASP A 111 12.09 6.75 5.34
C ASP A 111 13.21 6.75 6.40
N PRO A 112 14.49 6.77 5.99
CA PRO A 112 15.61 6.71 6.93
C PRO A 112 15.71 7.94 7.87
N LYS A 113 14.94 8.96 7.61
CA LYS A 113 14.85 10.17 8.45
C LYS A 113 13.76 10.09 9.50
N SER A 114 12.85 9.13 9.39
CA SER A 114 11.77 8.90 10.36
C SER A 114 12.36 8.19 11.59
N LYS A 115 12.40 8.88 12.72
CA LYS A 115 12.92 8.36 14.00
C LYS A 115 12.02 8.72 15.17
#